data_be52f37df2ccb011fa95d1ecedd4538e
#
_entry.id   be52f37df2ccb011fa95d1ecedd4538e
#
_cell.length_a   1.000
_cell.length_b   1.000
_cell.length_c   1.000
_cell.angle_alpha   90.00
_cell.angle_beta   90.00
_cell.angle_gamma   90.00
#
_symmetry.space_group_name_H-M   'P 1'
#
loop_
_entity.id
_entity.type
_entity.pdbx_description
1 polymer ?
#
loop_
_entity_poly.entity_id
_entity_poly.type
_entity_poly.pdbx_seq_one_letter_code
_entity_poly.pdbx_strand_id
1 'polypeptide(L)'
;MICKVGIIGCGKIAQTRHIPEYLRNKRSLITGVYDINFERATAVASEIGCVAYKNVEEMLESAEIDAVSVCSINKFHAQHTIQALEHGKHVLCEKPMGCTLQECEDMISAAKKAGKRLMIGHNQRLAEAHVLAKKMIADGRIGDVLHFRTTFGHGGPETWSVDSGNGSWFFDKNRSAMGVIADLGIHKIDLIQYLTGQNIVNANAMLATLDKKFSDGKPIDVEDNAIITCCLSGGAIGTIHMSWTFYGLEDNSTVLYGSKGIMKIFENKDSPLTVIDKDGKAEYFNTESIQTNDKQTNTGIIDEFINSILDNRMSRIECTDILPAMKVVFSCIESSNQLHA
;
A
#
# COMPACT_ATOMS: atom_id res chain seq x y z
N MET A 1 -28.26 -4.85 0.61
CA MET A 1 -27.92 -3.48 0.15
C MET A 1 -26.66 -3.60 -0.70
N ILE A 2 -26.61 -2.90 -1.83
CA ILE A 2 -25.46 -2.88 -2.74
C ILE A 2 -24.83 -1.50 -2.64
N CYS A 3 -23.51 -1.44 -2.43
CA CYS A 3 -22.74 -0.20 -2.42
C CYS A 3 -22.35 0.16 -3.86
N LYS A 4 -22.74 1.33 -4.32
CA LYS A 4 -22.44 1.89 -5.65
C LYS A 4 -21.09 2.60 -5.58
N VAL A 5 -20.16 2.23 -6.46
CA VAL A 5 -18.77 2.67 -6.36
C VAL A 5 -18.32 3.40 -7.62
N GLY A 6 -17.64 4.52 -7.41
CA GLY A 6 -16.86 5.23 -8.42
C GLY A 6 -15.36 4.91 -8.33
N ILE A 7 -14.64 4.96 -9.44
CA ILE A 7 -13.18 4.78 -9.47
C ILE A 7 -12.52 6.02 -10.05
N ILE A 8 -11.65 6.66 -9.27
CA ILE A 8 -10.87 7.84 -9.67
C ILE A 8 -9.46 7.39 -10.03
N GLY A 9 -9.16 7.37 -11.33
CA GLY A 9 -7.92 6.84 -11.89
C GLY A 9 -8.07 5.40 -12.41
N CYS A 10 -7.96 5.23 -13.72
CA CYS A 10 -8.05 3.94 -14.43
C CYS A 10 -6.66 3.40 -14.79
N GLY A 11 -5.67 3.60 -13.91
CA GLY A 11 -4.31 3.08 -14.06
C GLY A 11 -4.20 1.58 -13.82
N LYS A 12 -2.96 1.07 -13.78
CA LYS A 12 -2.68 -0.37 -13.60
C LYS A 12 -3.38 -0.95 -12.38
N ILE A 13 -3.28 -0.30 -11.22
CA ILE A 13 -3.83 -0.84 -9.97
C ILE A 13 -5.37 -0.91 -10.01
N ALA A 14 -6.03 0.06 -10.65
CA ALA A 14 -7.47 0.02 -10.85
C ALA A 14 -7.86 -1.19 -11.72
N GLN A 15 -7.19 -1.39 -12.86
CA GLN A 15 -7.51 -2.43 -13.82
C GLN A 15 -7.16 -3.85 -13.34
N THR A 16 -6.07 -4.01 -12.57
CA THR A 16 -5.58 -5.34 -12.16
C THR A 16 -6.03 -5.78 -10.78
N ARG A 17 -6.48 -4.86 -9.92
CA ARG A 17 -6.91 -5.16 -8.55
C ARG A 17 -8.32 -4.67 -8.28
N HIS A 18 -8.55 -3.35 -8.23
CA HIS A 18 -9.82 -2.79 -7.76
C HIS A 18 -11.01 -3.24 -8.61
N ILE A 19 -10.97 -3.04 -9.92
CA ILE A 19 -12.06 -3.44 -10.82
C ILE A 19 -12.35 -4.94 -10.72
N PRO A 20 -11.37 -5.85 -10.87
CA PRO A 20 -11.61 -7.28 -10.76
C PRO A 20 -12.17 -7.72 -9.39
N GLU A 21 -11.72 -7.11 -8.29
CA GLU A 21 -12.24 -7.43 -6.97
C GLU A 21 -13.66 -6.89 -6.78
N TYR A 22 -13.99 -5.66 -7.24
CA TYR A 22 -15.36 -5.14 -7.22
C TYR A 22 -16.32 -5.98 -8.05
N LEU A 23 -15.91 -6.41 -9.25
CA LEU A 23 -16.76 -7.24 -10.12
C LEU A 23 -17.08 -8.61 -9.51
N ARG A 24 -16.23 -9.13 -8.63
CA ARG A 24 -16.48 -10.38 -7.88
C ARG A 24 -17.28 -10.17 -6.61
N ASN A 25 -17.24 -9.00 -6.02
CA ASN A 25 -17.94 -8.68 -4.78
C ASN A 25 -19.43 -8.52 -5.04
N LYS A 26 -20.26 -9.41 -4.47
CA LYS A 26 -21.72 -9.41 -4.67
C LYS A 26 -22.45 -8.26 -3.97
N ARG A 27 -21.75 -7.49 -3.13
CA ARG A 27 -22.31 -6.39 -2.34
C ARG A 27 -21.92 -5.01 -2.91
N SER A 28 -21.22 -4.96 -4.05
CA SER A 28 -20.82 -3.73 -4.71
C SER A 28 -21.20 -3.71 -6.18
N LEU A 29 -21.29 -2.50 -6.75
CA LEU A 29 -21.52 -2.26 -8.16
C LEU A 29 -20.70 -1.04 -8.60
N ILE A 30 -19.84 -1.21 -9.60
CA ILE A 30 -19.14 -0.06 -10.20
C ILE A 30 -20.14 0.69 -11.08
N THR A 31 -20.43 1.96 -10.76
CA THR A 31 -21.38 2.80 -11.48
C THR A 31 -20.69 3.88 -12.27
N GLY A 32 -19.43 4.21 -11.97
CA GLY A 32 -18.70 5.23 -12.69
C GLY A 32 -17.20 5.14 -12.57
N VAL A 33 -16.52 5.67 -13.58
CA VAL A 33 -15.05 5.80 -13.58
C VAL A 33 -14.65 7.18 -14.10
N TYR A 34 -13.50 7.64 -13.62
CA TYR A 34 -12.84 8.85 -14.09
C TYR A 34 -11.35 8.57 -14.28
N ASP A 35 -10.78 9.09 -15.35
CA ASP A 35 -9.33 9.20 -15.57
C ASP A 35 -9.03 10.52 -16.29
N ILE A 36 -7.89 11.14 -16.02
CA ILE A 36 -7.45 12.35 -16.72
C ILE A 36 -7.31 12.09 -18.24
N ASN A 37 -6.98 10.86 -18.61
CA ASN A 37 -7.10 10.35 -19.98
C ASN A 37 -8.53 9.83 -20.18
N PHE A 38 -9.39 10.68 -20.76
CA PHE A 38 -10.79 10.35 -20.97
C PHE A 38 -11.02 9.16 -21.91
N GLU A 39 -10.11 8.92 -22.87
CA GLU A 39 -10.17 7.73 -23.74
C GLU A 39 -9.98 6.45 -22.91
N ARG A 40 -9.04 6.45 -21.96
CA ARG A 40 -8.83 5.34 -21.01
C ARG A 40 -10.07 5.13 -20.14
N ALA A 41 -10.64 6.19 -19.58
CA ALA A 41 -11.90 6.11 -18.81
C ALA A 41 -13.02 5.52 -19.63
N THR A 42 -13.19 5.97 -20.88
CA THR A 42 -14.23 5.49 -21.80
C THR A 42 -14.05 4.01 -22.15
N ALA A 43 -12.82 3.58 -22.40
CA ALA A 43 -12.52 2.17 -22.70
C ALA A 43 -12.89 1.28 -21.50
N VAL A 44 -12.43 1.63 -20.29
CA VAL A 44 -12.76 0.91 -19.06
C VAL A 44 -14.27 0.90 -18.80
N ALA A 45 -14.94 2.06 -18.93
CA ALA A 45 -16.38 2.15 -18.73
C ALA A 45 -17.17 1.27 -19.69
N SER A 46 -16.75 1.21 -20.96
CA SER A 46 -17.38 0.35 -21.96
C SER A 46 -17.20 -1.13 -21.65
N GLU A 47 -16.02 -1.54 -21.13
CA GLU A 47 -15.72 -2.93 -20.78
C GLU A 47 -16.58 -3.43 -19.60
N ILE A 48 -16.77 -2.58 -18.57
CA ILE A 48 -17.46 -2.98 -17.35
C ILE A 48 -18.93 -2.52 -17.27
N GLY A 49 -19.40 -1.75 -18.24
CA GLY A 49 -20.81 -1.31 -18.34
C GLY A 49 -21.17 -0.21 -17.35
N CYS A 50 -20.31 0.80 -17.14
CA CYS A 50 -20.57 1.94 -16.27
C CYS A 50 -20.42 3.29 -16.99
N VAL A 51 -20.56 4.42 -16.26
CA VAL A 51 -20.42 5.77 -16.80
C VAL A 51 -18.95 6.22 -16.77
N ALA A 52 -18.44 6.77 -17.89
CA ALA A 52 -17.19 7.52 -17.91
C ALA A 52 -17.49 9.01 -17.64
N TYR A 53 -17.00 9.54 -16.52
CA TYR A 53 -17.13 10.95 -16.16
C TYR A 53 -15.98 11.78 -16.71
N LYS A 54 -16.26 13.04 -17.10
CA LYS A 54 -15.25 13.94 -17.67
C LYS A 54 -14.40 14.64 -16.61
N ASN A 55 -14.92 14.77 -15.41
CA ASN A 55 -14.22 15.34 -14.26
C ASN A 55 -14.68 14.69 -12.95
N VAL A 56 -13.87 14.86 -11.90
CA VAL A 56 -14.11 14.26 -10.59
C VAL A 56 -15.36 14.85 -9.93
N GLU A 57 -15.59 16.16 -10.06
CA GLU A 57 -16.71 16.86 -9.45
C GLU A 57 -18.05 16.30 -9.93
N GLU A 58 -18.23 16.20 -11.25
CA GLU A 58 -19.43 15.61 -11.86
C GLU A 58 -19.70 14.20 -11.35
N MET A 59 -18.65 13.39 -11.17
CA MET A 59 -18.79 12.04 -10.61
C MET A 59 -19.21 12.07 -9.14
N LEU A 60 -18.64 12.96 -8.34
CA LEU A 60 -18.92 13.04 -6.90
C LEU A 60 -20.29 13.62 -6.58
N GLU A 61 -20.85 14.49 -7.44
CA GLU A 61 -22.22 14.99 -7.35
C GLU A 61 -23.28 13.93 -7.64
N SER A 62 -22.89 12.84 -8.32
CA SER A 62 -23.83 11.78 -8.68
C SER A 62 -24.40 11.07 -7.46
N ALA A 63 -25.74 10.94 -7.42
CA ALA A 63 -26.45 10.13 -6.43
C ALA A 63 -26.25 8.61 -6.63
N GLU A 64 -25.69 8.22 -7.79
CA GLU A 64 -25.40 6.83 -8.12
C GLU A 64 -24.03 6.36 -7.57
N ILE A 65 -23.40 7.15 -6.69
CA ILE A 65 -22.11 6.81 -6.06
C ILE A 65 -22.21 6.98 -4.55
N ASP A 66 -22.00 5.91 -3.80
CA ASP A 66 -21.94 5.86 -2.33
C ASP A 66 -20.50 5.94 -1.82
N ALA A 67 -19.57 5.37 -2.57
CA ALA A 67 -18.17 5.25 -2.22
C ALA A 67 -17.26 5.41 -3.44
N VAL A 68 -15.98 5.73 -3.23
CA VAL A 68 -15.00 5.81 -4.30
C VAL A 68 -13.70 5.08 -3.96
N SER A 69 -13.07 4.51 -4.99
CA SER A 69 -11.66 4.12 -4.95
C SER A 69 -10.80 5.19 -5.60
N VAL A 70 -9.87 5.76 -4.85
CA VAL A 70 -8.87 6.72 -5.35
C VAL A 70 -7.63 5.94 -5.76
N CYS A 71 -7.46 5.77 -7.08
CA CYS A 71 -6.37 5.05 -7.73
C CYS A 71 -5.55 5.99 -8.66
N SER A 72 -5.60 7.30 -8.40
CA SER A 72 -4.83 8.31 -9.12
C SER A 72 -3.34 8.21 -8.80
N ILE A 73 -2.51 9.07 -9.39
CA ILE A 73 -1.10 9.19 -9.00
C ILE A 73 -1.00 9.80 -7.60
N ASN A 74 0.10 9.54 -6.89
CA ASN A 74 0.29 9.92 -5.48
C ASN A 74 -0.07 11.37 -5.17
N LYS A 75 0.35 12.30 -6.05
CA LYS A 75 0.10 13.74 -5.91
C LYS A 75 -1.37 14.11 -5.70
N PHE A 76 -2.28 13.32 -6.20
CA PHE A 76 -3.72 13.62 -6.15
C PHE A 76 -4.50 12.78 -5.14
N HIS A 77 -3.83 11.90 -4.38
CA HIS A 77 -4.50 11.07 -3.37
C HIS A 77 -5.25 11.91 -2.34
N ALA A 78 -4.57 12.88 -1.72
CA ALA A 78 -5.17 13.72 -0.70
C ALA A 78 -6.32 14.57 -1.28
N GLN A 79 -6.08 15.26 -2.41
CA GLN A 79 -7.08 16.11 -3.05
C GLN A 79 -8.36 15.33 -3.37
N HIS A 80 -8.25 14.23 -4.12
CA HIS A 80 -9.43 13.45 -4.52
C HIS A 80 -10.13 12.79 -3.32
N THR A 81 -9.37 12.38 -2.31
CA THR A 81 -9.93 11.81 -1.07
C THR A 81 -10.73 12.84 -0.30
N ILE A 82 -10.17 14.03 -0.08
CA ILE A 82 -10.84 15.11 0.65
C ILE A 82 -12.11 15.55 -0.10
N GLN A 83 -12.02 15.78 -1.41
CA GLN A 83 -13.18 16.11 -2.25
C GLN A 83 -14.28 15.05 -2.13
N ALA A 84 -13.94 13.77 -2.22
CA ALA A 84 -14.93 12.70 -2.10
C ALA A 84 -15.60 12.66 -0.72
N LEU A 85 -14.83 12.84 0.35
CA LEU A 85 -15.34 12.89 1.72
C LEU A 85 -16.28 14.09 1.93
N GLU A 86 -15.94 15.26 1.39
CA GLU A 86 -16.76 16.48 1.43
C GLU A 86 -18.09 16.31 0.69
N HIS A 87 -18.12 15.50 -0.39
CA HIS A 87 -19.35 15.09 -1.08
C HIS A 87 -20.08 13.92 -0.39
N GLY A 88 -19.68 13.58 0.83
CA GLY A 88 -20.34 12.54 1.63
C GLY A 88 -20.12 11.13 1.13
N LYS A 89 -19.04 10.85 0.37
CA LYS A 89 -18.70 9.51 -0.11
C LYS A 89 -17.74 8.81 0.88
N HIS A 90 -17.84 7.48 0.99
CA HIS A 90 -16.81 6.67 1.63
C HIS A 90 -15.62 6.51 0.68
N VAL A 91 -14.40 6.41 1.21
CA VAL A 91 -13.18 6.38 0.38
C VAL A 91 -12.26 5.22 0.71
N LEU A 92 -11.86 4.48 -0.31
CA LEU A 92 -10.66 3.64 -0.33
C LEU A 92 -9.60 4.38 -1.14
N CYS A 93 -8.55 4.87 -0.50
CA CYS A 93 -7.43 5.52 -1.17
C CYS A 93 -6.25 4.54 -1.29
N GLU A 94 -5.63 4.46 -2.47
CA GLU A 94 -4.38 3.72 -2.65
C GLU A 94 -3.24 4.34 -1.81
N LYS A 95 -2.23 3.53 -1.54
CA LYS A 95 -1.01 3.96 -0.85
C LYS A 95 -0.06 4.68 -1.86
N PRO A 96 0.81 5.57 -1.38
CA PRO A 96 0.88 6.14 -0.05
C PRO A 96 -0.33 7.03 0.23
N MET A 97 -0.69 7.20 1.51
CA MET A 97 -1.86 7.98 1.92
C MET A 97 -1.84 9.41 1.36
N GLY A 98 -0.72 10.11 1.47
CA GLY A 98 -0.50 11.46 0.96
C GLY A 98 0.98 11.71 0.68
N CYS A 99 1.30 12.84 0.10
CA CYS A 99 2.66 13.26 -0.23
C CYS A 99 3.34 14.05 0.89
N THR A 100 2.59 14.53 1.87
CA THR A 100 3.05 15.23 3.06
C THR A 100 2.32 14.74 4.30
N LEU A 101 2.91 14.96 5.49
CA LEU A 101 2.24 14.63 6.74
C LEU A 101 0.95 15.43 6.93
N GLN A 102 0.96 16.71 6.55
CA GLN A 102 -0.21 17.58 6.63
C GLN A 102 -1.36 17.03 5.77
N GLU A 103 -1.09 16.61 4.53
CA GLU A 103 -2.11 15.97 3.68
C GLU A 103 -2.73 14.73 4.35
N CYS A 104 -1.91 13.89 4.99
CA CYS A 104 -2.42 12.71 5.70
C CYS A 104 -3.35 13.12 6.87
N GLU A 105 -2.97 14.13 7.64
CA GLU A 105 -3.76 14.65 8.77
C GLU A 105 -5.06 15.33 8.29
N ASP A 106 -5.01 16.06 7.17
CA ASP A 106 -6.18 16.69 6.56
C ASP A 106 -7.18 15.64 6.04
N MET A 107 -6.70 14.55 5.43
CA MET A 107 -7.55 13.42 5.01
C MET A 107 -8.28 12.78 6.20
N ILE A 108 -7.59 12.54 7.30
CA ILE A 108 -8.18 12.00 8.54
C ILE A 108 -9.24 12.97 9.09
N SER A 109 -8.90 14.26 9.14
CA SER A 109 -9.81 15.31 9.60
C SER A 109 -11.07 15.39 8.74
N ALA A 110 -10.93 15.33 7.41
CA ALA A 110 -12.05 15.33 6.47
C ALA A 110 -12.95 14.10 6.66
N ALA A 111 -12.36 12.90 6.83
CA ALA A 111 -13.11 11.68 7.10
C ALA A 111 -13.93 11.75 8.39
N LYS A 112 -13.32 12.26 9.45
CA LYS A 112 -13.99 12.49 10.74
C LYS A 112 -15.13 13.49 10.63
N LYS A 113 -14.89 14.62 9.95
CA LYS A 113 -15.90 15.68 9.74
C LYS A 113 -17.08 15.18 8.92
N ALA A 114 -16.81 14.41 7.87
CA ALA A 114 -17.85 13.85 7.00
C ALA A 114 -18.61 12.67 7.63
N GLY A 115 -18.08 12.05 8.70
CA GLY A 115 -18.62 10.82 9.27
C GLY A 115 -18.55 9.64 8.30
N LYS A 116 -17.55 9.62 7.41
CA LYS A 116 -17.38 8.61 6.37
C LYS A 116 -16.15 7.75 6.61
N ARG A 117 -16.16 6.54 6.08
CA ARG A 117 -15.01 5.63 6.13
C ARG A 117 -13.90 6.14 5.19
N LEU A 118 -12.69 6.18 5.70
CA LEU A 118 -11.47 6.34 4.92
C LEU A 118 -10.54 5.17 5.21
N MET A 119 -10.34 4.34 4.21
CA MET A 119 -9.44 3.19 4.25
C MET A 119 -8.27 3.43 3.31
N ILE A 120 -7.06 3.02 3.69
CA ILE A 120 -5.86 3.15 2.86
C ILE A 120 -5.42 1.78 2.34
N GLY A 121 -4.98 1.71 1.08
CA GLY A 121 -4.71 0.48 0.33
C GLY A 121 -3.57 -0.42 0.83
N HIS A 122 -3.44 -0.63 2.15
CA HIS A 122 -2.43 -1.50 2.76
C HIS A 122 -2.83 -2.99 2.71
N ASN A 123 -2.95 -3.52 1.50
CA ASN A 123 -3.39 -4.88 1.24
C ASN A 123 -2.55 -5.97 1.92
N GLN A 124 -1.27 -5.73 2.19
CA GLN A 124 -0.42 -6.71 2.88
C GLN A 124 -0.91 -7.06 4.29
N ARG A 125 -1.64 -6.17 4.98
CA ARG A 125 -2.28 -6.46 6.27
C ARG A 125 -3.35 -7.56 6.17
N LEU A 126 -3.89 -7.81 4.98
CA LEU A 126 -4.94 -8.81 4.73
C LEU A 126 -4.40 -10.13 4.18
N ALA A 127 -3.13 -10.19 3.78
CA ALA A 127 -2.52 -11.43 3.32
C ALA A 127 -2.59 -12.52 4.41
N GLU A 128 -3.05 -13.70 4.06
CA GLU A 128 -3.32 -14.79 5.01
C GLU A 128 -2.11 -15.11 5.88
N ALA A 129 -0.90 -15.18 5.28
CA ALA A 129 0.34 -15.39 6.01
C ALA A 129 0.63 -14.29 7.04
N HIS A 130 0.34 -13.02 6.71
CA HIS A 130 0.55 -11.91 7.64
C HIS A 130 -0.49 -11.89 8.77
N VAL A 131 -1.75 -12.21 8.48
CA VAL A 131 -2.80 -12.33 9.50
C VAL A 131 -2.48 -13.45 10.48
N LEU A 132 -2.05 -14.62 9.97
CA LEU A 132 -1.66 -15.76 10.78
C LEU A 132 -0.40 -15.44 11.60
N ALA A 133 0.62 -14.84 10.99
CA ALA A 133 1.85 -14.43 11.64
C ALA A 133 1.58 -13.47 12.80
N LYS A 134 0.76 -12.43 12.59
CA LYS A 134 0.34 -11.49 13.66
C LYS A 134 -0.29 -12.21 14.83
N LYS A 135 -1.23 -13.12 14.56
CA LYS A 135 -1.87 -13.92 15.61
C LYS A 135 -0.84 -14.74 16.38
N MET A 136 0.06 -15.46 15.68
CA MET A 136 1.09 -16.27 16.32
C MET A 136 2.07 -15.46 17.16
N ILE A 137 2.42 -14.24 16.73
CA ILE A 137 3.27 -13.31 17.49
C ILE A 137 2.54 -12.89 18.77
N ALA A 138 1.26 -12.49 18.66
CA ALA A 138 0.43 -12.11 19.81
C ALA A 138 0.25 -13.28 20.81
N ASP A 139 0.13 -14.51 20.33
CA ASP A 139 0.07 -15.74 21.13
C ASP A 139 1.43 -16.12 21.74
N GLY A 140 2.50 -15.36 21.49
CA GLY A 140 3.86 -15.60 22.03
C GLY A 140 4.61 -16.77 21.40
N ARG A 141 4.26 -17.18 20.17
CA ARG A 141 4.80 -18.34 19.48
C ARG A 141 6.33 -18.27 19.28
N ILE A 142 6.86 -17.07 19.06
CA ILE A 142 8.31 -16.80 18.96
C ILE A 142 8.85 -16.03 20.18
N GLY A 143 8.01 -15.80 21.20
CA GLY A 143 8.36 -14.94 22.35
C GLY A 143 8.42 -13.46 21.97
N ASP A 144 9.21 -12.68 22.71
CA ASP A 144 9.43 -11.26 22.42
C ASP A 144 10.26 -11.10 21.15
N VAL A 145 9.83 -10.25 20.24
CA VAL A 145 10.61 -9.92 19.05
C VAL A 145 11.84 -9.11 19.49
N LEU A 146 13.02 -9.58 19.11
CA LEU A 146 14.31 -8.98 19.48
C LEU A 146 14.95 -8.27 18.29
N HIS A 147 14.84 -8.87 17.11
CA HIS A 147 15.42 -8.39 15.87
C HIS A 147 14.51 -8.72 14.68
N PHE A 148 14.59 -7.93 13.61
CA PHE A 148 13.92 -8.26 12.35
C PHE A 148 14.71 -7.77 11.14
N ARG A 149 14.45 -8.41 10.01
CA ARG A 149 14.79 -7.91 8.69
C ARG A 149 13.60 -8.07 7.77
N THR A 150 13.35 -7.09 6.93
CA THR A 150 12.29 -7.17 5.93
C THR A 150 12.74 -6.50 4.64
N THR A 151 12.31 -7.07 3.53
CA THR A 151 12.72 -6.65 2.19
C THR A 151 11.50 -6.53 1.30
N PHE A 152 11.48 -5.54 0.43
CA PHE A 152 10.60 -5.50 -0.72
C PHE A 152 11.33 -4.89 -1.91
N GLY A 153 11.60 -5.70 -2.92
CA GLY A 153 12.30 -5.25 -4.12
C GLY A 153 11.89 -6.02 -5.36
N HIS A 154 11.90 -5.33 -6.49
CA HIS A 154 11.62 -5.86 -7.83
C HIS A 154 12.30 -5.00 -8.90
N GLY A 155 12.11 -5.32 -10.18
CA GLY A 155 12.77 -4.67 -11.32
C GLY A 155 12.31 -3.24 -11.64
N GLY A 156 11.35 -2.67 -10.90
CA GLY A 156 10.89 -1.28 -11.04
C GLY A 156 9.55 -1.12 -11.77
N PRO A 157 8.87 0.04 -11.54
CA PRO A 157 7.51 0.30 -12.04
C PRO A 157 7.43 0.49 -13.55
N GLU A 158 8.52 0.82 -14.22
CA GLU A 158 8.58 0.98 -15.68
C GLU A 158 8.27 -0.32 -16.43
N THR A 159 8.38 -1.47 -15.76
CA THR A 159 8.14 -2.78 -16.37
C THR A 159 6.67 -3.17 -16.37
N TRP A 160 5.83 -2.58 -15.51
CA TRP A 160 4.46 -3.03 -15.31
C TRP A 160 3.40 -1.91 -15.30
N SER A 161 3.77 -0.63 -15.19
CA SER A 161 2.80 0.47 -15.19
C SER A 161 2.08 0.59 -16.54
N VAL A 162 0.88 1.19 -16.54
CA VAL A 162 0.09 1.40 -17.79
C VAL A 162 0.84 2.29 -18.77
N ASP A 163 1.48 3.34 -18.23
CA ASP A 163 2.38 4.20 -18.98
C ASP A 163 3.82 3.66 -18.78
N SER A 164 4.12 2.53 -19.39
CA SER A 164 5.38 1.79 -19.22
C SER A 164 6.59 2.51 -19.80
N GLY A 165 7.79 2.07 -19.38
CA GLY A 165 9.07 2.61 -19.83
C GLY A 165 9.56 3.78 -19.00
N ASN A 166 10.64 4.41 -19.47
CA ASN A 166 11.39 5.44 -18.73
C ASN A 166 10.62 6.78 -18.57
N GLY A 167 9.42 6.90 -19.12
CA GLY A 167 8.49 8.01 -18.90
C GLY A 167 7.46 7.76 -17.80
N SER A 168 7.61 6.68 -17.03
CA SER A 168 6.70 6.36 -15.93
C SER A 168 6.55 7.52 -14.94
N TRP A 169 5.31 7.80 -14.52
CA TRP A 169 5.04 8.86 -13.56
C TRP A 169 5.70 8.63 -12.20
N PHE A 170 6.04 7.38 -11.87
CA PHE A 170 6.76 7.03 -10.65
C PHE A 170 8.14 7.68 -10.57
N PHE A 171 8.77 7.98 -11.69
CA PHE A 171 10.10 8.54 -11.79
C PHE A 171 10.15 10.06 -11.63
N ASP A 172 9.02 10.73 -11.88
CA ASP A 172 8.88 12.19 -11.81
C ASP A 172 8.46 12.63 -10.40
N LYS A 173 9.33 13.33 -9.70
CA LYS A 173 9.08 13.83 -8.33
C LYS A 173 7.85 14.74 -8.24
N ASN A 174 7.51 15.47 -9.32
CA ASN A 174 6.32 16.33 -9.33
C ASN A 174 5.00 15.52 -9.38
N ARG A 175 5.06 14.24 -9.71
CA ARG A 175 3.90 13.35 -9.86
C ARG A 175 3.84 12.30 -8.76
N SER A 176 4.97 11.71 -8.38
CA SER A 176 5.08 10.67 -7.35
C SER A 176 5.39 11.22 -5.97
N ALA A 177 6.02 12.38 -5.87
CA ALA A 177 6.58 13.03 -4.70
C ALA A 177 7.78 12.28 -4.06
N MET A 178 7.75 10.96 -4.05
CA MET A 178 8.71 10.05 -3.43
C MET A 178 8.88 8.82 -4.32
N GLY A 179 10.01 8.14 -4.22
CA GLY A 179 10.31 6.95 -5.00
C GLY A 179 9.97 5.64 -4.29
N VAL A 180 10.97 4.75 -4.21
CA VAL A 180 10.81 3.39 -3.69
C VAL A 180 10.35 3.34 -2.23
N ILE A 181 10.67 4.36 -1.42
CA ILE A 181 10.22 4.39 -0.02
C ILE A 181 8.69 4.50 0.10
N ALA A 182 8.06 5.29 -0.77
CA ALA A 182 6.61 5.44 -0.81
C ALA A 182 5.89 4.32 -1.58
N ASP A 183 6.58 3.71 -2.55
CA ASP A 183 6.00 2.60 -3.30
C ASP A 183 6.09 1.28 -2.54
N LEU A 184 7.29 0.87 -2.12
CA LEU A 184 7.56 -0.41 -1.48
C LEU A 184 7.82 -0.29 0.02
N GLY A 185 8.55 0.76 0.43
CA GLY A 185 8.95 0.97 1.82
C GLY A 185 7.76 1.12 2.77
N ILE A 186 6.75 1.86 2.36
CA ILE A 186 5.53 2.07 3.16
C ILE A 186 4.85 0.74 3.53
N HIS A 187 4.85 -0.26 2.64
CA HIS A 187 4.30 -1.58 2.93
C HIS A 187 5.06 -2.29 4.06
N LYS A 188 6.39 -2.21 4.06
CA LYS A 188 7.23 -2.92 5.05
C LYS A 188 7.30 -2.19 6.38
N ILE A 189 7.32 -0.85 6.37
CA ILE A 189 7.21 -0.01 7.57
C ILE A 189 5.88 -0.32 8.27
N ASP A 190 4.78 -0.29 7.53
CA ASP A 190 3.45 -0.59 8.05
C ASP A 190 3.35 -2.05 8.55
N LEU A 191 3.86 -3.00 7.76
CA LEU A 191 3.79 -4.43 8.07
C LEU A 191 4.48 -4.78 9.39
N ILE A 192 5.69 -4.25 9.64
CA ILE A 192 6.41 -4.49 10.89
C ILE A 192 5.62 -3.96 12.09
N GLN A 193 5.06 -2.76 12.00
CA GLN A 193 4.23 -2.20 13.05
C GLN A 193 2.94 -3.03 13.25
N TYR A 194 2.32 -3.45 12.16
CA TYR A 194 1.12 -4.30 12.20
C TYR A 194 1.38 -5.67 12.83
N LEU A 195 2.46 -6.36 12.44
CA LEU A 195 2.80 -7.70 12.94
C LEU A 195 3.15 -7.69 14.42
N THR A 196 3.95 -6.71 14.85
CA THR A 196 4.46 -6.65 16.23
C THR A 196 3.52 -5.93 17.19
N GLY A 197 2.56 -5.14 16.68
CA GLY A 197 1.74 -4.25 17.49
C GLY A 197 2.54 -3.10 18.11
N GLN A 198 3.74 -2.80 17.61
CA GLN A 198 4.65 -1.80 18.12
C GLN A 198 4.92 -0.73 17.07
N ASN A 199 5.11 0.52 17.50
CA ASN A 199 5.52 1.60 16.60
C ASN A 199 7.03 1.62 16.40
N ILE A 200 7.48 2.02 15.21
CA ILE A 200 8.86 2.42 14.97
C ILE A 200 9.04 3.80 15.61
N VAL A 201 9.96 3.91 16.58
CA VAL A 201 10.19 5.13 17.36
C VAL A 201 11.48 5.85 16.98
N ASN A 202 12.38 5.17 16.27
CA ASN A 202 13.60 5.74 15.73
C ASN A 202 13.92 5.05 14.40
N ALA A 203 14.24 5.83 13.38
CA ALA A 203 14.62 5.33 12.06
C ALA A 203 15.69 6.23 11.44
N ASN A 204 16.74 5.59 10.88
CA ASN A 204 17.74 6.25 10.06
C ASN A 204 17.74 5.58 8.69
N ALA A 205 17.81 6.37 7.64
CA ALA A 205 17.69 5.87 6.28
C ALA A 205 18.82 6.38 5.36
N MET A 206 19.19 5.53 4.42
CA MET A 206 19.95 5.90 3.22
C MET A 206 19.05 5.70 2.01
N LEU A 207 18.74 6.79 1.33
CA LEU A 207 17.97 6.81 0.08
C LEU A 207 18.92 7.22 -1.05
N ALA A 208 18.88 6.51 -2.16
CA ALA A 208 19.74 6.77 -3.31
C ALA A 208 19.07 6.45 -4.64
N THR A 209 19.43 7.18 -5.68
CA THR A 209 19.15 6.85 -7.08
C THR A 209 20.39 6.22 -7.67
N LEU A 210 20.39 4.90 -7.82
CA LEU A 210 21.58 4.14 -8.18
C LEU A 210 21.64 3.76 -9.66
N ASP A 211 20.49 3.46 -10.28
CA ASP A 211 20.50 2.88 -11.63
C ASP A 211 19.40 3.43 -12.54
N LYS A 212 18.19 3.71 -12.02
CA LYS A 212 17.07 4.13 -12.85
C LYS A 212 17.29 5.49 -13.53
N LYS A 213 16.90 5.58 -14.80
CA LYS A 213 17.13 6.75 -15.65
C LYS A 213 15.90 7.09 -16.48
N PHE A 214 15.74 8.37 -16.76
CA PHE A 214 14.85 8.85 -17.80
C PHE A 214 15.34 8.44 -19.20
N SER A 215 14.50 8.63 -20.20
CA SER A 215 14.83 8.32 -21.61
C SER A 215 16.00 9.15 -22.18
N ASP A 216 16.31 10.30 -21.56
CA ASP A 216 17.46 11.14 -21.91
C ASP A 216 18.77 10.68 -21.23
N GLY A 217 18.73 9.58 -20.47
CA GLY A 217 19.88 9.00 -19.77
C GLY A 217 20.22 9.63 -18.41
N LYS A 218 19.51 10.68 -17.99
CA LYS A 218 19.70 11.26 -16.65
C LYS A 218 19.08 10.37 -15.57
N PRO A 219 19.66 10.38 -14.33
CA PRO A 219 19.03 9.73 -13.20
C PRO A 219 17.58 10.24 -13.00
N ILE A 220 16.69 9.36 -12.51
CA ILE A 220 15.34 9.77 -12.14
C ILE A 220 15.35 10.73 -10.94
N ASP A 221 14.25 11.47 -10.74
CA ASP A 221 14.18 12.54 -9.73
C ASP A 221 13.91 12.04 -8.31
N VAL A 222 13.67 10.73 -8.15
CA VAL A 222 13.34 10.08 -6.89
C VAL A 222 14.29 8.92 -6.61
N GLU A 223 14.34 8.44 -5.40
CA GLU A 223 15.15 7.29 -5.01
C GLU A 223 14.61 5.97 -5.59
N ASP A 224 15.51 5.13 -6.10
CA ASP A 224 15.23 3.78 -6.59
C ASP A 224 15.68 2.67 -5.61
N ASN A 225 16.44 3.05 -4.59
CA ASN A 225 16.90 2.18 -3.52
C ASN A 225 16.82 2.90 -2.16
N ALA A 226 16.47 2.14 -1.11
CA ALA A 226 16.53 2.64 0.25
C ALA A 226 16.83 1.52 1.25
N ILE A 227 17.59 1.85 2.29
CA ILE A 227 17.88 1.00 3.45
C ILE A 227 17.55 1.79 4.70
N ILE A 228 16.76 1.21 5.58
CA ILE A 228 16.39 1.79 6.87
C ILE A 228 16.90 0.89 7.99
N THR A 229 17.52 1.49 9.00
CA THR A 229 17.74 0.88 10.31
C THR A 229 16.79 1.52 11.30
N CYS A 230 16.12 0.73 12.14
CA CYS A 230 15.11 1.28 13.05
C CYS A 230 14.98 0.50 14.36
N CYS A 231 14.36 1.18 15.36
CA CYS A 231 13.99 0.61 16.64
C CYS A 231 12.47 0.63 16.82
N LEU A 232 11.91 -0.44 17.38
CA LEU A 232 10.52 -0.51 17.82
C LEU A 232 10.37 0.00 19.26
N SER A 233 9.16 0.40 19.63
CA SER A 233 8.84 0.89 20.99
C SER A 233 9.13 -0.12 22.10
N GLY A 234 9.14 -1.42 21.81
CA GLY A 234 9.52 -2.48 22.74
C GLY A 234 11.04 -2.78 22.77
N GLY A 235 11.86 -2.00 22.05
CA GLY A 235 13.32 -2.14 22.05
C GLY A 235 13.88 -3.06 20.96
N ALA A 236 13.05 -3.76 20.19
CA ALA A 236 13.53 -4.55 19.05
C ALA A 236 14.17 -3.63 17.99
N ILE A 237 15.25 -4.11 17.36
CA ILE A 237 15.94 -3.40 16.28
C ILE A 237 15.81 -4.16 14.96
N GLY A 238 15.91 -3.45 13.85
CA GLY A 238 15.85 -4.14 12.56
C GLY A 238 16.19 -3.29 11.36
N THR A 239 16.11 -3.94 10.20
CA THR A 239 16.38 -3.33 8.91
C THR A 239 15.22 -3.53 7.94
N ILE A 240 14.99 -2.52 7.13
CA ILE A 240 14.01 -2.54 6.05
C ILE A 240 14.75 -2.17 4.76
N HIS A 241 14.70 -3.06 3.76
CA HIS A 241 15.33 -2.84 2.47
C HIS A 241 14.27 -2.75 1.39
N MET A 242 14.37 -1.75 0.52
CA MET A 242 13.50 -1.60 -0.62
C MET A 242 14.28 -1.20 -1.87
N SER A 243 13.89 -1.74 -3.03
CA SER A 243 14.64 -1.53 -4.26
C SER A 243 13.78 -1.71 -5.51
N TRP A 244 13.97 -0.84 -6.48
CA TRP A 244 13.51 -1.02 -7.85
C TRP A 244 14.59 -1.62 -8.77
N THR A 245 15.73 -2.03 -8.19
CA THR A 245 16.87 -2.59 -8.94
C THR A 245 17.14 -4.06 -8.60
N PHE A 246 16.17 -4.76 -7.99
CA PHE A 246 16.22 -6.21 -7.82
C PHE A 246 15.82 -6.88 -9.15
N TYR A 247 16.78 -6.92 -10.07
CA TYR A 247 16.57 -7.52 -11.37
C TYR A 247 16.53 -9.04 -11.26
N GLY A 248 15.53 -9.65 -11.89
CA GLY A 248 15.33 -11.09 -11.90
C GLY A 248 14.17 -11.54 -11.03
N LEU A 249 14.36 -11.69 -9.75
CA LEU A 249 13.30 -12.18 -8.85
C LEU A 249 12.88 -11.12 -7.83
N GLU A 250 11.57 -11.00 -7.63
CA GLU A 250 11.02 -10.21 -6.54
C GLU A 250 11.37 -10.84 -5.19
N ASP A 251 11.77 -9.99 -4.22
CA ASP A 251 11.88 -10.34 -2.82
C ASP A 251 10.86 -9.51 -2.03
N ASN A 252 9.94 -10.16 -1.32
CA ASN A 252 8.96 -9.54 -0.44
C ASN A 252 8.95 -10.21 0.93
N SER A 253 10.13 -10.63 1.39
CA SER A 253 10.31 -11.43 2.59
C SER A 253 10.33 -10.61 3.88
N THR A 254 9.99 -11.26 4.98
CA THR A 254 10.12 -10.73 6.35
C THR A 254 10.58 -11.85 7.29
N VAL A 255 11.60 -11.59 8.09
CA VAL A 255 12.10 -12.51 9.12
C VAL A 255 12.11 -11.80 10.46
N LEU A 256 11.48 -12.43 11.45
CA LEU A 256 11.43 -11.98 12.83
C LEU A 256 12.17 -12.96 13.71
N TYR A 257 13.12 -12.47 14.50
CA TYR A 257 13.90 -13.23 15.47
C TYR A 257 13.38 -12.93 16.86
N GLY A 258 12.74 -13.90 17.46
CA GLY A 258 12.14 -13.77 18.78
C GLY A 258 12.93 -14.49 19.85
N SER A 259 12.59 -14.23 21.13
CA SER A 259 13.24 -14.84 22.29
C SER A 259 12.99 -16.36 22.43
N LYS A 260 12.02 -16.93 21.68
CA LYS A 260 11.67 -18.36 21.68
C LYS A 260 11.77 -19.04 20.30
N GLY A 261 12.11 -18.30 19.23
CA GLY A 261 12.18 -18.87 17.90
C GLY A 261 12.25 -17.82 16.80
N ILE A 262 12.20 -18.27 15.57
CA ILE A 262 12.29 -17.44 14.35
C ILE A 262 11.01 -17.62 13.55
N MET A 263 10.48 -16.55 13.02
CA MET A 263 9.36 -16.55 12.06
C MET A 263 9.85 -16.00 10.72
N LYS A 264 9.60 -16.75 9.64
CA LYS A 264 9.94 -16.41 8.27
C LYS A 264 8.68 -16.32 7.44
N ILE A 265 8.46 -15.18 6.79
CA ILE A 265 7.28 -14.90 5.98
C ILE A 265 7.75 -14.59 4.57
N PHE A 266 7.26 -15.33 3.58
CA PHE A 266 7.61 -15.24 2.17
C PHE A 266 9.11 -15.33 1.85
N GLU A 267 9.93 -15.86 2.75
CA GLU A 267 11.35 -16.16 2.48
C GLU A 267 11.50 -17.40 1.58
N ASN A 268 10.55 -18.34 1.66
CA ASN A 268 10.48 -19.52 0.81
C ASN A 268 9.15 -19.52 0.03
N LYS A 269 9.21 -19.73 -1.28
CA LYS A 269 8.02 -19.79 -2.15
C LYS A 269 7.13 -21.01 -1.85
N ASP A 270 7.73 -22.12 -1.43
CA ASP A 270 7.00 -23.36 -1.13
C ASP A 270 6.36 -23.35 0.26
N SER A 271 6.75 -22.42 1.12
CA SER A 271 6.20 -22.25 2.46
C SER A 271 6.11 -20.77 2.82
N PRO A 272 4.96 -20.13 2.56
CA PRO A 272 4.77 -18.70 2.81
C PRO A 272 4.99 -18.27 4.27
N LEU A 273 4.75 -19.15 5.23
CA LEU A 273 5.01 -18.92 6.64
C LEU A 273 5.71 -20.14 7.26
N THR A 274 6.87 -19.90 7.88
CA THR A 274 7.64 -20.91 8.61
C THR A 274 7.95 -20.39 10.01
N VAL A 275 7.76 -21.24 11.01
CA VAL A 275 8.17 -20.97 12.40
C VAL A 275 9.21 -22.00 12.83
N ILE A 276 10.33 -21.53 13.35
CA ILE A 276 11.43 -22.39 13.81
C ILE A 276 11.59 -22.13 15.31
N ASP A 277 11.48 -23.15 16.14
CA ASP A 277 11.67 -23.05 17.59
C ASP A 277 13.16 -22.99 17.99
N LYS A 278 13.44 -22.88 19.31
CA LYS A 278 14.80 -22.84 19.85
C LYS A 278 15.60 -24.11 19.57
N ASP A 279 14.93 -25.23 19.41
CA ASP A 279 15.58 -26.54 19.19
C ASP A 279 15.84 -26.78 17.69
N GLY A 280 15.50 -25.79 16.85
CA GLY A 280 15.66 -25.82 15.39
C GLY A 280 14.57 -26.61 14.66
N LYS A 281 13.52 -27.00 15.34
CA LYS A 281 12.39 -27.68 14.72
C LYS A 281 11.54 -26.67 13.95
N ALA A 282 11.34 -26.92 12.65
CA ALA A 282 10.56 -26.08 11.77
C ALA A 282 9.12 -26.59 11.62
N GLU A 283 8.17 -25.65 11.65
CA GLU A 283 6.78 -25.86 11.28
C GLU A 283 6.46 -24.99 10.06
N TYR A 284 5.80 -25.59 9.08
CA TYR A 284 5.48 -24.98 7.80
C TYR A 284 3.97 -24.79 7.68
N PHE A 285 3.55 -23.58 7.27
CA PHE A 285 2.16 -23.23 7.13
C PHE A 285 1.89 -22.85 5.67
N ASN A 286 1.04 -23.64 5.02
CA ASN A 286 0.58 -23.36 3.67
C ASN A 286 -0.53 -22.32 3.74
N THR A 287 -0.23 -21.14 3.25
CA THR A 287 -1.18 -20.04 3.06
C THR A 287 -1.16 -19.64 1.59
N GLU A 288 -2.11 -18.80 1.19
CA GLU A 288 -2.04 -18.22 -0.14
C GLU A 288 -0.72 -17.42 -0.31
N SER A 289 -0.11 -17.54 -1.50
CA SER A 289 1.05 -16.73 -1.84
C SER A 289 0.65 -15.27 -1.98
N ILE A 290 1.49 -14.35 -1.50
CA ILE A 290 1.30 -12.95 -1.80
C ILE A 290 1.53 -12.75 -3.30
N GLN A 291 0.57 -12.12 -3.95
CA GLN A 291 0.69 -11.80 -5.37
C GLN A 291 1.01 -10.32 -5.51
N THR A 292 2.03 -10.02 -6.29
CA THR A 292 2.44 -8.67 -6.61
C THR A 292 2.36 -8.44 -8.13
N ASN A 293 2.04 -7.24 -8.53
CA ASN A 293 1.99 -6.71 -9.90
C ASN A 293 0.94 -7.28 -10.86
N ASP A 294 1.02 -8.53 -11.34
CA ASP A 294 0.19 -8.93 -12.49
C ASP A 294 -1.04 -9.79 -12.15
N LYS A 295 -1.13 -10.30 -10.91
CA LYS A 295 -2.19 -11.25 -10.51
C LYS A 295 -2.83 -10.93 -9.17
N GLN A 296 -2.81 -9.66 -8.76
CA GLN A 296 -3.35 -9.24 -7.46
C GLN A 296 -4.87 -9.09 -7.46
N THR A 297 -5.57 -10.09 -7.92
CA THR A 297 -7.02 -10.05 -8.08
C THR A 297 -7.80 -10.59 -6.88
N ASN A 298 -7.14 -10.87 -5.75
CA ASN A 298 -7.78 -11.44 -4.57
C ASN A 298 -7.06 -11.01 -3.28
N THR A 299 -6.93 -9.71 -3.08
CA THR A 299 -6.26 -9.17 -1.88
C THR A 299 -7.20 -9.08 -0.68
N GLY A 300 -8.50 -9.14 -0.89
CA GLY A 300 -9.54 -8.95 0.12
C GLY A 300 -9.76 -7.49 0.51
N ILE A 301 -9.07 -6.52 -0.14
CA ILE A 301 -9.16 -5.11 0.24
C ILE A 301 -10.53 -4.53 -0.08
N ILE A 302 -11.11 -4.93 -1.20
CA ILE A 302 -12.44 -4.48 -1.61
C ILE A 302 -13.51 -5.09 -0.71
N ASP A 303 -13.39 -6.37 -0.36
CA ASP A 303 -14.32 -7.02 0.57
C ASP A 303 -14.28 -6.35 1.94
N GLU A 304 -13.08 -6.02 2.44
CA GLU A 304 -12.91 -5.30 3.71
C GLU A 304 -13.56 -3.92 3.66
N PHE A 305 -13.33 -3.15 2.58
CA PHE A 305 -13.89 -1.83 2.39
C PHE A 305 -15.43 -1.86 2.34
N ILE A 306 -16.00 -2.68 1.46
CA ILE A 306 -17.46 -2.79 1.29
C ILE A 306 -18.13 -3.30 2.56
N ASN A 307 -17.56 -4.31 3.21
CA ASN A 307 -18.10 -4.83 4.45
C ASN A 307 -18.03 -3.81 5.59
N SER A 308 -16.95 -3.02 5.70
CA SER A 308 -16.84 -1.97 6.72
C SER A 308 -17.96 -0.90 6.57
N ILE A 309 -18.34 -0.58 5.33
CA ILE A 309 -19.42 0.38 5.04
C ILE A 309 -20.79 -0.24 5.37
N LEU A 310 -21.12 -1.37 4.75
CA LEU A 310 -22.45 -1.95 4.79
C LEU A 310 -22.81 -2.56 6.15
N ASP A 311 -21.82 -3.05 6.88
CA ASP A 311 -22.00 -3.62 8.22
C ASP A 311 -21.74 -2.55 9.31
N ASN A 312 -21.44 -1.32 8.93
CA ASN A 312 -21.13 -0.19 9.81
C ASN A 312 -20.10 -0.52 10.91
N ARG A 313 -19.03 -1.21 10.53
CA ARG A 313 -17.95 -1.62 11.44
C ARG A 313 -16.63 -0.92 11.10
N MET A 314 -15.73 -0.85 12.06
CA MET A 314 -14.35 -0.41 11.80
C MET A 314 -13.66 -1.35 10.80
N SER A 315 -12.87 -0.78 9.92
CA SER A 315 -12.01 -1.56 9.03
C SER A 315 -10.74 -2.04 9.77
N ARG A 316 -10.13 -3.10 9.28
CA ARG A 316 -8.80 -3.55 9.73
C ARG A 316 -7.65 -2.67 9.19
N ILE A 317 -7.98 -1.70 8.33
CA ILE A 317 -7.02 -0.81 7.65
C ILE A 317 -7.56 0.62 7.67
N GLU A 318 -7.90 1.12 8.86
CA GLU A 318 -8.34 2.50 9.04
C GLU A 318 -7.20 3.48 8.79
N CYS A 319 -7.50 4.66 8.25
CA CYS A 319 -6.53 5.70 7.96
C CYS A 319 -5.68 6.10 9.18
N THR A 320 -6.27 6.09 10.38
CA THR A 320 -5.58 6.40 11.64
C THR A 320 -4.50 5.38 11.99
N ASP A 321 -4.67 4.11 11.60
CA ASP A 321 -3.71 3.04 11.85
C ASP A 321 -2.51 3.10 10.89
N ILE A 322 -2.65 3.84 9.78
CA ILE A 322 -1.62 4.00 8.75
C ILE A 322 -0.76 5.26 9.00
N LEU A 323 -1.30 6.26 9.66
CA LEU A 323 -0.58 7.51 9.94
C LEU A 323 0.80 7.30 10.62
N PRO A 324 0.96 6.37 11.60
CA PRO A 324 2.28 6.09 12.17
C PRO A 324 3.31 5.64 11.12
N ALA A 325 2.91 4.82 10.15
CA ALA A 325 3.82 4.39 9.09
C ALA A 325 4.21 5.54 8.16
N MET A 326 3.28 6.44 7.82
CA MET A 326 3.58 7.65 7.04
C MET A 326 4.56 8.58 7.78
N LYS A 327 4.42 8.75 9.10
CA LYS A 327 5.37 9.53 9.91
C LYS A 327 6.79 8.97 9.81
N VAL A 328 6.95 7.65 9.82
CA VAL A 328 8.27 7.00 9.65
C VAL A 328 8.82 7.26 8.24
N VAL A 329 7.99 7.17 7.19
CA VAL A 329 8.43 7.49 5.81
C VAL A 329 9.01 8.90 5.74
N PHE A 330 8.29 9.90 6.24
CA PHE A 330 8.77 11.30 6.20
C PHE A 330 10.03 11.50 7.06
N SER A 331 10.10 10.90 8.25
CA SER A 331 11.31 10.95 9.09
C SER A 331 12.52 10.31 8.39
N CYS A 332 12.33 9.21 7.66
CA CYS A 332 13.40 8.58 6.88
C CYS A 332 13.93 9.50 5.77
N ILE A 333 13.04 10.20 5.06
CA ILE A 333 13.41 11.16 4.02
C ILE A 333 14.22 12.31 4.63
N GLU A 334 13.78 12.86 5.75
CA GLU A 334 14.49 13.91 6.48
C GLU A 334 15.87 13.44 6.95
N SER A 335 15.97 12.24 7.54
CA SER A 335 17.23 11.64 7.98
C SER A 335 18.21 11.46 6.83
N SER A 336 17.76 10.98 5.68
CA SER A 336 18.63 10.79 4.51
C SER A 336 19.15 12.11 3.95
N ASN A 337 18.32 13.16 3.93
CA ASN A 337 18.75 14.47 3.47
C ASN A 337 19.86 15.07 4.36
N GLN A 338 19.85 14.79 5.66
CA GLN A 338 20.89 15.24 6.60
C GLN A 338 22.23 14.51 6.39
N LEU A 339 22.23 13.29 5.84
CA LEU A 339 23.46 12.55 5.54
C LEU A 339 24.16 13.05 4.26
N HIS A 340 23.43 13.74 3.40
CA HIS A 340 23.93 14.28 2.13
C HIS A 340 24.22 15.80 2.19
N ALA A 341 23.93 16.47 3.31
CA ALA A 341 24.21 17.87 3.59
C ALA A 341 25.57 18.06 4.28
#